data_f69cc08ad356fa1a744fba17e75a0667
#
_entry.id   f69cc08ad356fa1a744fba17e75a0667
#
_cell.length_a   1.000
_cell.length_b   1.000
_cell.length_c   1.000
_cell.angle_alpha   90.00
_cell.angle_beta   90.00
_cell.angle_gamma   90.00
#
_symmetry.space_group_name_H-M   'P 1'
#
loop_
_entity.id
_entity.type
_entity.pdbx_description
1 polymer ?
#
loop_
_entity_poly.entity_id
_entity_poly.type
_entity_poly.pdbx_seq_one_letter_code
_entity_poly.pdbx_strand_id
1 'polypeptide(L)'
;MPPSGTGSEDTLDLHLSDELISLIAAGEGTATTRGDLLDAVATWGPAATPVGTFRLEPVRLERDLPLITRWMNDPAVAAFWELSGPEAVTATHVGAQLDGDGRSVPCLGVLDSTPMSYFEIYRADLDPLARHYPARPHDTGIHLLLGGVADRGRGVGTALLRAAADLVLDHRPRSTRVIAEPDLRNTPSVAAFLSAGFRFSAEVDLPDKRAALMVRDRALRHVL
;
A
#
# COMPACT_ATOMS: atom_id res chain seq x y z
N MET A 1 7.29 -31.72 -62.94
CA MET A 1 7.89 -32.05 -61.66
C MET A 1 8.51 -30.77 -61.07
N PRO A 2 8.03 -30.19 -60.00
CA PRO A 2 8.73 -29.15 -59.24
C PRO A 2 9.45 -29.83 -58.06
N PRO A 3 10.57 -29.29 -57.59
CA PRO A 3 11.28 -29.81 -56.43
C PRO A 3 10.71 -29.30 -55.11
N SER A 4 10.63 -30.21 -54.18
CA SER A 4 10.25 -29.99 -52.78
C SER A 4 11.27 -29.14 -52.06
N GLY A 5 10.91 -28.00 -51.56
CA GLY A 5 11.69 -27.22 -50.60
C GLY A 5 11.28 -27.58 -49.18
N THR A 6 12.15 -28.29 -48.46
CA THR A 6 12.06 -28.47 -47.01
C THR A 6 12.49 -27.19 -46.32
N GLY A 7 11.53 -26.49 -45.70
CA GLY A 7 11.81 -25.43 -44.75
C GLY A 7 12.37 -26.03 -43.47
N SER A 8 13.63 -25.72 -43.16
CA SER A 8 14.23 -25.95 -41.89
C SER A 8 13.72 -24.90 -40.92
N GLU A 9 12.91 -25.29 -39.94
CA GLU A 9 12.61 -24.45 -38.78
C GLU A 9 13.84 -24.46 -37.89
N ASP A 10 14.66 -23.41 -37.99
CA ASP A 10 15.73 -23.14 -37.05
C ASP A 10 15.11 -22.72 -35.69
N THR A 11 14.86 -23.73 -34.88
CA THR A 11 14.58 -23.51 -33.45
C THR A 11 15.90 -23.08 -32.81
N LEU A 12 16.03 -21.81 -32.46
CA LEU A 12 17.13 -21.29 -31.64
C LEU A 12 17.05 -21.96 -30.27
N ASP A 13 17.84 -23.00 -30.07
CA ASP A 13 18.06 -23.66 -28.78
C ASP A 13 18.94 -22.72 -27.92
N LEU A 14 18.31 -21.86 -27.14
CA LEU A 14 19.00 -20.97 -26.20
C LEU A 14 19.44 -21.79 -24.98
N HIS A 15 20.61 -22.39 -25.06
CA HIS A 15 21.28 -22.96 -23.90
C HIS A 15 21.75 -21.81 -22.97
N LEU A 16 20.98 -21.61 -21.89
CA LEU A 16 21.45 -20.80 -20.76
C LEU A 16 22.65 -21.51 -20.12
N SER A 17 23.77 -20.80 -19.96
CA SER A 17 24.92 -21.37 -19.29
C SER A 17 24.61 -21.71 -17.82
N ASP A 18 25.25 -22.75 -17.30
CA ASP A 18 25.07 -23.14 -15.89
C ASP A 18 25.40 -22.01 -14.90
N GLU A 19 26.27 -21.08 -15.28
CA GLU A 19 26.55 -19.85 -14.53
C GLU A 19 25.35 -18.91 -14.49
N LEU A 20 24.62 -18.76 -15.61
CA LEU A 20 23.44 -17.90 -15.69
C LEU A 20 22.28 -18.53 -14.93
N ILE A 21 22.11 -19.85 -15.01
CA ILE A 21 21.14 -20.60 -14.23
C ILE A 21 21.45 -20.50 -12.74
N SER A 22 22.71 -20.57 -12.33
CA SER A 22 23.16 -20.39 -10.95
C SER A 22 22.95 -18.96 -10.46
N LEU A 23 23.14 -17.95 -11.31
CA LEU A 23 22.88 -16.55 -10.99
C LEU A 23 21.38 -16.26 -10.83
N ILE A 24 20.54 -16.87 -11.68
CA ILE A 24 19.07 -16.77 -11.58
C ILE A 24 18.59 -17.48 -10.31
N ALA A 25 19.09 -18.68 -10.02
CA ALA A 25 18.77 -19.42 -8.80
C ALA A 25 19.27 -18.72 -7.52
N ALA A 26 20.42 -18.05 -7.59
CA ALA A 26 20.92 -17.22 -6.49
C ALA A 26 20.13 -15.91 -6.32
N GLY A 27 19.48 -15.42 -7.39
CA GLY A 27 18.60 -14.24 -7.35
C GLY A 27 17.19 -14.54 -6.77
N GLU A 28 16.72 -15.80 -6.86
CA GLU A 28 15.42 -16.21 -6.31
C GLU A 28 15.46 -16.51 -4.80
N GLY A 29 16.64 -16.52 -4.20
CA GLY A 29 16.86 -16.87 -2.78
C GLY A 29 17.27 -15.71 -1.88
N THR A 30 16.92 -14.45 -2.18
CA THR A 30 17.06 -13.39 -1.16
C THR A 30 15.99 -13.61 -0.11
N ALA A 31 16.32 -14.39 0.93
CA ALA A 31 15.55 -14.42 2.16
C ALA A 31 15.29 -12.96 2.55
N THR A 32 14.02 -12.54 2.57
CA THR A 32 13.60 -11.21 3.00
C THR A 32 14.20 -10.98 4.37
N THR A 33 15.23 -10.15 4.45
CA THR A 33 15.85 -9.84 5.73
C THR A 33 14.81 -9.11 6.60
N ARG A 34 14.81 -9.36 7.91
CA ARG A 34 13.85 -8.76 8.85
C ARG A 34 13.73 -7.23 8.69
N GLY A 35 14.80 -6.54 8.29
CA GLY A 35 14.80 -5.10 7.98
C GLY A 35 14.09 -4.71 6.67
N ASP A 36 13.64 -5.67 5.87
CA ASP A 36 12.89 -5.41 4.63
C ASP A 36 11.37 -5.45 4.85
N LEU A 37 10.91 -5.99 5.97
CA LEU A 37 9.51 -6.05 6.37
C LEU A 37 9.09 -4.78 7.13
N LEU A 38 7.82 -4.68 7.49
CA LEU A 38 7.22 -3.52 8.14
C LEU A 38 7.14 -3.68 9.68
N ASP A 39 8.03 -4.45 10.27
CA ASP A 39 8.02 -4.79 11.70
C ASP A 39 8.34 -3.62 12.65
N ALA A 40 8.83 -2.50 12.12
CA ALA A 40 9.27 -1.36 12.90
C ALA A 40 8.29 -0.17 12.95
N VAL A 41 7.08 -0.27 12.39
CA VAL A 41 6.11 0.85 12.31
C VAL A 41 5.82 1.45 13.70
N ALA A 42 5.77 0.62 14.75
CA ALA A 42 5.57 1.07 16.12
C ALA A 42 6.65 2.07 16.63
N THR A 43 7.82 2.09 15.99
CA THR A 43 8.97 2.92 16.38
C THR A 43 9.11 4.22 15.58
N TRP A 44 8.21 4.46 14.61
CA TRP A 44 8.31 5.61 13.72
C TRP A 44 7.94 6.91 14.39
N GLY A 45 7.90 7.13 15.56
CA GLY A 45 7.71 8.40 16.26
C GLY A 45 6.53 9.25 15.76
N PRO A 46 6.26 10.36 16.45
CA PRO A 46 5.22 11.30 16.03
C PRO A 46 5.72 12.22 14.91
N ALA A 47 4.78 12.62 14.03
CA ALA A 47 4.98 13.64 13.01
C ALA A 47 4.14 14.89 13.32
N ALA A 48 4.74 16.06 13.28
CA ALA A 48 3.99 17.32 13.37
C ALA A 48 3.25 17.58 12.06
N THR A 49 1.96 17.93 12.16
CA THR A 49 1.12 18.29 11.02
C THR A 49 0.41 19.62 11.25
N PRO A 50 -0.12 20.26 10.21
CA PRO A 50 -0.92 21.47 10.37
C PRO A 50 -2.18 21.29 11.24
N VAL A 51 -2.62 20.05 11.45
CA VAL A 51 -3.85 19.72 12.18
C VAL A 51 -3.58 19.09 13.55
N GLY A 52 -2.34 18.95 13.96
CA GLY A 52 -1.95 18.36 15.26
C GLY A 52 -0.78 17.39 15.13
N THR A 53 -0.45 16.73 16.22
CA THR A 53 0.62 15.71 16.28
C THR A 53 0.07 14.34 15.88
N PHE A 54 0.55 13.82 14.77
CA PHE A 54 0.14 12.54 14.20
C PHE A 54 1.11 11.42 14.54
N ARG A 55 0.59 10.21 14.78
CA ARG A 55 1.39 8.98 14.86
C ARG A 55 0.61 7.78 14.33
N LEU A 56 1.34 6.78 13.87
CA LEU A 56 0.82 5.47 13.53
C LEU A 56 0.99 4.53 14.73
N GLU A 57 -0.10 3.95 15.20
CA GLU A 57 -0.10 2.92 16.26
C GLU A 57 -0.55 1.58 15.65
N PRO A 58 0.30 0.54 15.60
CA PRO A 58 -0.13 -0.78 15.17
C PRO A 58 -1.36 -1.25 15.95
N VAL A 59 -2.30 -1.81 15.22
CA VAL A 59 -3.59 -2.26 15.77
C VAL A 59 -3.37 -3.35 16.81
N ARG A 60 -4.10 -3.24 17.92
CA ARG A 60 -4.28 -4.30 18.90
C ARG A 60 -5.72 -4.78 18.81
N LEU A 61 -5.92 -5.96 18.25
CA LEU A 61 -7.25 -6.44 17.85
C LEU A 61 -8.25 -6.37 19.02
N GLU A 62 -7.88 -6.87 20.21
CA GLU A 62 -8.76 -6.87 21.38
C GLU A 62 -9.21 -5.48 21.80
N ARG A 63 -8.39 -4.45 21.62
CA ARG A 63 -8.68 -3.07 22.00
C ARG A 63 -9.41 -2.31 20.92
N ASP A 64 -8.98 -2.47 19.67
CA ASP A 64 -9.29 -1.54 18.58
C ASP A 64 -10.40 -2.04 17.65
N LEU A 65 -10.69 -3.36 17.67
CA LEU A 65 -11.64 -3.98 16.77
C LEU A 65 -13.04 -3.31 16.79
N PRO A 66 -13.65 -3.01 17.95
CA PRO A 66 -14.97 -2.36 17.97
C PRO A 66 -14.96 -0.98 17.31
N LEU A 67 -13.85 -0.24 17.42
CA LEU A 67 -13.70 1.07 16.78
C LEU A 67 -13.58 0.94 15.26
N ILE A 68 -12.72 0.04 14.79
CA ILE A 68 -12.47 -0.21 13.37
C ILE A 68 -13.75 -0.74 12.72
N THR A 69 -14.44 -1.70 13.34
CA THR A 69 -15.72 -2.24 12.85
C THR A 69 -16.76 -1.15 12.68
N ARG A 70 -16.87 -0.23 13.64
CA ARG A 70 -17.80 0.89 13.53
C ARG A 70 -17.48 1.78 12.32
N TRP A 71 -16.18 2.02 12.03
CA TRP A 71 -15.75 2.79 10.88
C TRP A 71 -16.00 2.06 9.57
N MET A 72 -15.76 0.74 9.51
CA MET A 72 -16.01 -0.10 8.32
C MET A 72 -17.51 -0.18 7.98
N ASN A 73 -18.38 -0.02 8.97
CA ASN A 73 -19.83 0.02 8.78
C ASN A 73 -20.41 1.42 8.44
N ASP A 74 -19.56 2.47 8.41
CA ASP A 74 -19.98 3.77 7.88
C ASP A 74 -20.27 3.62 6.37
N PRO A 75 -21.44 4.04 5.85
CA PRO A 75 -21.80 3.83 4.45
C PRO A 75 -20.80 4.39 3.44
N ALA A 76 -20.15 5.52 3.75
CA ALA A 76 -19.16 6.14 2.88
C ALA A 76 -17.82 5.37 2.86
N VAL A 77 -17.50 4.64 3.93
CA VAL A 77 -16.37 3.73 4.02
C VAL A 77 -16.70 2.41 3.37
N ALA A 78 -17.86 1.82 3.73
CA ALA A 78 -18.32 0.54 3.22
C ALA A 78 -18.38 0.49 1.69
N ALA A 79 -18.70 1.61 1.05
CA ALA A 79 -18.78 1.72 -0.41
C ALA A 79 -17.46 1.43 -1.15
N PHE A 80 -16.31 1.49 -0.44
CA PHE A 80 -14.98 1.33 -1.03
C PHE A 80 -14.10 0.30 -0.32
N TRP A 81 -14.37 0.01 0.96
CA TRP A 81 -13.63 -1.00 1.71
C TRP A 81 -14.30 -2.38 1.66
N GLU A 82 -15.61 -2.43 1.39
CA GLU A 82 -16.40 -3.66 1.27
C GLU A 82 -16.32 -4.60 2.48
N LEU A 83 -16.01 -4.03 3.67
CA LEU A 83 -15.82 -4.74 4.94
C LEU A 83 -16.97 -4.47 5.93
N SER A 84 -18.13 -4.00 5.45
CA SER A 84 -19.30 -3.82 6.28
C SER A 84 -19.89 -5.16 6.70
N GLY A 85 -20.41 -5.21 7.92
CA GLY A 85 -21.03 -6.42 8.45
C GLY A 85 -20.76 -6.61 9.95
N PRO A 86 -20.99 -7.84 10.45
CA PRO A 86 -20.64 -8.22 11.81
C PRO A 86 -19.14 -8.01 12.10
N GLU A 87 -18.79 -7.81 13.36
CA GLU A 87 -17.41 -7.60 13.83
C GLU A 87 -16.44 -8.67 13.32
N ALA A 88 -16.91 -9.91 13.14
CA ALA A 88 -16.12 -11.01 12.60
C ALA A 88 -15.55 -10.73 11.19
N VAL A 89 -16.23 -9.92 10.35
CA VAL A 89 -15.73 -9.53 9.01
C VAL A 89 -14.46 -8.69 9.17
N THR A 90 -14.53 -7.63 9.97
CA THR A 90 -13.39 -6.78 10.28
C THR A 90 -12.28 -7.56 11.00
N ALA A 91 -12.64 -8.42 11.95
CA ALA A 91 -11.70 -9.25 12.69
C ALA A 91 -10.88 -10.18 11.76
N THR A 92 -11.57 -10.82 10.80
CA THR A 92 -10.90 -11.71 9.83
C THR A 92 -9.91 -10.92 8.95
N HIS A 93 -10.32 -9.76 8.44
CA HIS A 93 -9.48 -8.92 7.58
C HIS A 93 -8.23 -8.39 8.32
N VAL A 94 -8.42 -7.81 9.49
CA VAL A 94 -7.32 -7.25 10.30
C VAL A 94 -6.44 -8.37 10.86
N GLY A 95 -7.05 -9.47 11.34
CA GLY A 95 -6.33 -10.63 11.87
C GLY A 95 -5.41 -11.26 10.84
N ALA A 96 -5.86 -11.42 9.59
CA ALA A 96 -5.03 -11.95 8.51
C ALA A 96 -3.75 -11.12 8.26
N GLN A 97 -3.78 -9.81 8.49
CA GLN A 97 -2.60 -8.95 8.39
C GLN A 97 -1.69 -9.08 9.62
N LEU A 98 -2.27 -9.16 10.82
CA LEU A 98 -1.53 -9.30 12.08
C LEU A 98 -0.82 -10.65 12.18
N ASP A 99 -1.46 -11.72 11.72
CA ASP A 99 -0.93 -13.09 11.70
C ASP A 99 -0.06 -13.36 10.46
N GLY A 100 0.08 -12.37 9.59
CA GLY A 100 0.82 -12.46 8.33
C GLY A 100 2.34 -12.43 8.52
N ASP A 101 3.05 -12.40 7.42
CA ASP A 101 4.52 -12.45 7.38
C ASP A 101 5.19 -11.06 7.52
N GLY A 102 4.46 -10.04 7.95
CA GLY A 102 4.96 -8.66 8.13
C GLY A 102 4.98 -7.83 6.85
N ARG A 103 4.34 -8.30 5.78
CA ARG A 103 4.18 -7.50 4.54
C ARG A 103 3.15 -6.40 4.66
N SER A 104 2.23 -6.50 5.60
CA SER A 104 1.21 -5.50 5.88
C SER A 104 1.09 -5.29 7.38
N VAL A 105 0.97 -4.03 7.79
CA VAL A 105 0.77 -3.64 9.19
C VAL A 105 -0.44 -2.73 9.28
N PRO A 106 -1.55 -3.23 9.85
CA PRO A 106 -2.71 -2.41 10.14
C PRO A 106 -2.41 -1.48 11.31
N CYS A 107 -2.74 -0.20 11.17
CA CYS A 107 -2.47 0.83 12.15
C CYS A 107 -3.68 1.72 12.42
N LEU A 108 -3.80 2.23 13.64
CA LEU A 108 -4.59 3.43 13.91
C LEU A 108 -3.73 4.66 13.60
N GLY A 109 -4.32 5.61 12.89
CA GLY A 109 -3.79 6.97 12.81
C GLY A 109 -4.36 7.78 13.95
N VAL A 110 -3.46 8.20 14.86
CA VAL A 110 -3.80 8.92 16.09
C VAL A 110 -3.35 10.37 15.96
N LEU A 111 -4.27 11.31 16.14
CA LEU A 111 -4.02 12.75 16.10
C LEU A 111 -4.30 13.32 17.51
N ASP A 112 -3.31 14.00 18.11
CA ASP A 112 -3.41 14.55 19.47
C ASP A 112 -4.03 13.58 20.47
N SER A 113 -3.56 12.33 20.47
CA SER A 113 -4.03 11.22 21.32
C SER A 113 -5.43 10.67 20.97
N THR A 114 -6.08 11.15 19.92
CA THR A 114 -7.38 10.68 19.48
C THR A 114 -7.26 9.79 18.24
N PRO A 115 -7.69 8.52 18.27
CA PRO A 115 -7.77 7.68 17.07
C PRO A 115 -8.77 8.28 16.08
N MET A 116 -8.30 8.59 14.87
CA MET A 116 -9.11 9.27 13.85
C MET A 116 -9.23 8.50 12.54
N SER A 117 -8.34 7.56 12.32
CA SER A 117 -8.22 6.89 11.03
C SER A 117 -7.67 5.48 11.21
N TYR A 118 -7.94 4.64 10.22
CA TYR A 118 -7.31 3.34 10.07
C TYR A 118 -6.42 3.36 8.83
N PHE A 119 -5.25 2.81 8.96
CA PHE A 119 -4.25 2.68 7.89
C PHE A 119 -3.86 1.22 7.70
N GLU A 120 -3.55 0.88 6.47
CA GLU A 120 -2.76 -0.31 6.14
C GLU A 120 -1.48 0.17 5.46
N ILE A 121 -0.35 -0.13 6.08
CA ILE A 121 0.96 0.10 5.49
C ILE A 121 1.46 -1.23 4.98
N TYR A 122 1.73 -1.35 3.68
CA TYR A 122 2.04 -2.64 3.09
C TYR A 122 3.17 -2.58 2.06
N ARG A 123 3.78 -3.72 1.78
CA ARG A 123 4.78 -3.91 0.73
C ARG A 123 4.07 -4.07 -0.61
N ALA A 124 3.88 -2.96 -1.32
CA ALA A 124 3.16 -2.95 -2.60
C ALA A 124 3.87 -3.79 -3.69
N ASP A 125 5.19 -3.93 -3.61
CA ASP A 125 5.98 -4.79 -4.50
C ASP A 125 5.82 -6.29 -4.23
N LEU A 126 5.31 -6.66 -3.07
CA LEU A 126 5.02 -8.06 -2.69
C LEU A 126 3.53 -8.37 -2.67
N ASP A 127 2.70 -7.37 -2.97
CA ASP A 127 1.24 -7.45 -3.04
C ASP A 127 0.79 -7.87 -4.45
N PRO A 128 -0.39 -8.49 -4.62
CA PRO A 128 -0.99 -8.75 -5.94
C PRO A 128 -1.04 -7.51 -6.85
N LEU A 129 -1.15 -6.31 -6.29
CA LEU A 129 -1.08 -5.04 -7.00
C LEU A 129 0.18 -4.92 -7.88
N ALA A 130 1.31 -5.51 -7.48
CA ALA A 130 2.57 -5.47 -8.24
C ALA A 130 2.47 -6.02 -9.67
N ARG A 131 1.44 -6.82 -9.97
CA ARG A 131 1.18 -7.36 -11.30
C ARG A 131 0.50 -6.36 -12.25
N HIS A 132 0.00 -5.26 -11.71
CA HIS A 132 -0.82 -4.28 -12.43
C HIS A 132 -0.10 -2.95 -12.69
N TYR A 133 1.15 -2.79 -12.22
CA TYR A 133 1.94 -1.60 -12.47
C TYR A 133 3.45 -1.95 -12.50
N PRO A 134 4.33 -1.09 -13.04
CA PRO A 134 5.78 -1.32 -12.99
C PRO A 134 6.30 -1.14 -11.55
N ALA A 135 6.10 -2.19 -10.75
CA ALA A 135 6.52 -2.23 -9.34
C ALA A 135 8.05 -2.13 -9.24
N ARG A 136 8.51 -1.46 -8.18
CA ARG A 136 9.94 -1.38 -7.83
C ARG A 136 10.17 -2.07 -6.49
N PRO A 137 11.33 -2.68 -6.29
CA PRO A 137 11.68 -3.23 -4.99
C PRO A 137 11.46 -2.21 -3.87
N HIS A 138 10.84 -2.66 -2.77
CA HIS A 138 10.51 -1.85 -1.61
C HIS A 138 9.44 -0.76 -1.81
N ASP A 139 8.68 -0.77 -2.91
CA ASP A 139 7.47 0.04 -3.02
C ASP A 139 6.60 -0.20 -1.79
N THR A 140 6.23 0.86 -1.11
CA THR A 140 5.39 0.78 0.09
C THR A 140 4.03 1.37 -0.20
N GLY A 141 2.98 0.60 0.05
CA GLY A 141 1.60 1.02 -0.16
C GLY A 141 0.97 1.61 1.10
N ILE A 142 -0.03 2.46 0.90
CA ILE A 142 -0.84 3.04 1.98
C ILE A 142 -2.31 2.98 1.60
N HIS A 143 -3.12 2.34 2.44
CA HIS A 143 -4.58 2.53 2.48
C HIS A 143 -4.97 3.41 3.67
N LEU A 144 -6.02 4.20 3.53
CA LEU A 144 -6.55 5.07 4.58
C LEU A 144 -8.06 5.10 4.55
N LEU A 145 -8.69 5.00 5.72
CA LEU A 145 -10.02 5.54 5.96
C LEU A 145 -10.00 6.58 7.09
N LEU A 146 -10.86 7.58 6.99
CA LEU A 146 -11.19 8.51 8.09
C LEU A 146 -12.43 8.02 8.81
N GLY A 147 -12.32 7.84 10.13
CA GLY A 147 -13.39 7.30 10.96
C GLY A 147 -14.53 8.30 11.19
N GLY A 148 -14.19 9.51 11.61
CA GLY A 148 -15.20 10.53 11.96
C GLY A 148 -15.80 11.20 10.72
N VAL A 149 -17.14 11.21 10.61
CA VAL A 149 -17.83 11.97 9.54
C VAL A 149 -17.53 13.46 9.64
N ALA A 150 -17.45 14.00 10.87
CA ALA A 150 -17.15 15.41 11.12
C ALA A 150 -15.73 15.83 10.70
N ASP A 151 -14.82 14.88 10.49
CA ASP A 151 -13.41 15.12 10.14
C ASP A 151 -13.18 15.11 8.63
N ARG A 152 -14.18 14.65 7.86
CA ARG A 152 -14.11 14.58 6.40
C ARG A 152 -14.33 15.97 5.77
N GLY A 153 -13.76 16.20 4.60
CA GLY A 153 -13.91 17.46 3.85
C GLY A 153 -13.17 18.66 4.46
N ARG A 154 -12.38 18.47 5.51
CA ARG A 154 -11.68 19.54 6.26
C ARG A 154 -10.17 19.53 6.09
N GLY A 155 -9.65 18.77 5.15
CA GLY A 155 -8.21 18.64 4.91
C GLY A 155 -7.48 17.69 5.87
N VAL A 156 -8.18 17.14 6.89
CA VAL A 156 -7.57 16.20 7.84
C VAL A 156 -6.96 14.99 7.12
N GLY A 157 -7.72 14.32 6.25
CA GLY A 157 -7.23 13.16 5.48
C GLY A 157 -5.98 13.48 4.67
N THR A 158 -5.93 14.64 4.04
CA THR A 158 -4.74 15.12 3.30
C THR A 158 -3.52 15.26 4.21
N ALA A 159 -3.70 15.87 5.38
CA ALA A 159 -2.60 16.05 6.34
C ALA A 159 -2.08 14.69 6.87
N LEU A 160 -2.99 13.75 7.19
CA LEU A 160 -2.63 12.43 7.66
C LEU A 160 -1.96 11.58 6.57
N LEU A 161 -2.43 11.63 5.32
CA LEU A 161 -1.81 10.95 4.17
C LEU A 161 -0.39 11.45 3.93
N ARG A 162 -0.20 12.77 3.93
CA ARG A 162 1.13 13.38 3.78
C ARG A 162 2.06 12.92 4.89
N ALA A 163 1.63 13.00 6.14
CA ALA A 163 2.43 12.60 7.30
C ALA A 163 2.77 11.11 7.28
N ALA A 164 1.82 10.24 6.97
CA ALA A 164 2.07 8.80 6.86
C ALA A 164 3.06 8.47 5.74
N ALA A 165 2.92 9.11 4.58
CA ALA A 165 3.86 8.92 3.47
C ALA A 165 5.27 9.43 3.81
N ASP A 166 5.38 10.56 4.51
CA ASP A 166 6.67 11.08 4.96
C ASP A 166 7.30 10.16 6.00
N LEU A 167 6.54 9.62 6.97
CA LEU A 167 7.02 8.61 7.90
C LEU A 167 7.55 7.36 7.19
N VAL A 168 6.82 6.84 6.18
CA VAL A 168 7.30 5.73 5.34
C VAL A 168 8.63 6.09 4.70
N LEU A 169 8.71 7.23 4.05
CA LEU A 169 9.93 7.64 3.34
C LEU A 169 11.10 7.90 4.31
N ASP A 170 10.86 8.38 5.50
CA ASP A 170 11.91 8.65 6.49
C ASP A 170 12.45 7.35 7.12
N HIS A 171 11.56 6.42 7.47
CA HIS A 171 11.94 5.21 8.18
C HIS A 171 12.26 4.02 7.28
N ARG A 172 11.94 4.09 5.98
CA ARG A 172 12.24 3.04 4.99
C ARG A 172 13.15 3.57 3.87
N PRO A 173 14.46 3.74 4.11
CA PRO A 173 15.37 4.39 3.15
C PRO A 173 15.46 3.65 1.80
N ARG A 174 15.17 2.34 1.76
CA ARG A 174 15.11 1.56 0.52
C ARG A 174 13.82 1.80 -0.29
N SER A 175 12.76 2.30 0.34
CA SER A 175 11.53 2.68 -0.36
C SER A 175 11.75 3.99 -1.12
N THR A 176 11.77 3.92 -2.44
CA THR A 176 11.98 5.12 -3.29
C THR A 176 10.69 5.90 -3.52
N ARG A 177 9.55 5.27 -3.26
CA ARG A 177 8.23 5.87 -3.44
C ARG A 177 7.16 5.21 -2.58
N VAL A 178 6.12 5.96 -2.31
CA VAL A 178 4.88 5.47 -1.68
C VAL A 178 3.81 5.35 -2.74
N ILE A 179 3.05 4.25 -2.70
CA ILE A 179 2.01 3.87 -3.65
C ILE A 179 0.64 3.89 -2.96
N ALA A 180 -0.38 4.24 -3.72
CA ALA A 180 -1.78 4.01 -3.35
C ALA A 180 -2.63 3.80 -4.61
N GLU A 181 -3.77 3.11 -4.46
CA GLU A 181 -4.65 2.78 -5.58
C GLU A 181 -6.15 2.98 -5.22
N PRO A 182 -6.53 4.23 -4.86
CA PRO A 182 -7.93 4.53 -4.58
C PRO A 182 -8.81 4.25 -5.81
N ASP A 183 -10.01 3.74 -5.58
CA ASP A 183 -11.03 3.59 -6.61
C ASP A 183 -11.27 4.94 -7.31
N LEU A 184 -11.29 4.95 -8.64
CA LEU A 184 -11.55 6.16 -9.43
C LEU A 184 -12.89 6.83 -9.11
N ARG A 185 -13.87 6.05 -8.64
CA ARG A 185 -15.17 6.57 -8.19
C ARG A 185 -15.07 7.31 -6.86
N ASN A 186 -14.03 7.05 -6.05
CA ASN A 186 -13.77 7.72 -4.79
C ASN A 186 -13.04 9.05 -5.02
N THR A 187 -13.71 9.99 -5.68
CA THR A 187 -13.12 11.29 -6.02
C THR A 187 -12.61 12.06 -4.81
N PRO A 188 -13.23 12.01 -3.60
CA PRO A 188 -12.66 12.63 -2.41
C PRO A 188 -11.30 12.03 -2.01
N SER A 189 -11.14 10.71 -2.12
CA SER A 189 -9.87 10.04 -1.83
C SER A 189 -8.80 10.43 -2.84
N VAL A 190 -9.10 10.36 -4.15
CA VAL A 190 -8.17 10.79 -5.21
C VAL A 190 -7.71 12.24 -4.99
N ALA A 191 -8.64 13.15 -4.70
CA ALA A 191 -8.33 14.55 -4.41
C ALA A 191 -7.45 14.72 -3.16
N ALA A 192 -7.68 13.91 -2.11
CA ALA A 192 -6.87 13.94 -0.89
C ALA A 192 -5.44 13.47 -1.16
N PHE A 193 -5.24 12.40 -1.94
CA PHE A 193 -3.91 11.95 -2.35
C PHE A 193 -3.17 13.02 -3.18
N LEU A 194 -3.81 13.63 -4.18
CA LEU A 194 -3.22 14.72 -4.97
C LEU A 194 -2.78 15.87 -4.05
N SER A 195 -3.65 16.32 -3.16
CA SER A 195 -3.36 17.39 -2.20
C SER A 195 -2.29 17.00 -1.17
N ALA A 196 -2.10 15.72 -0.90
CA ALA A 196 -1.03 15.19 -0.04
C ALA A 196 0.33 15.12 -0.75
N GLY A 197 0.42 15.51 -2.03
CA GLY A 197 1.65 15.51 -2.82
C GLY A 197 1.94 14.18 -3.53
N PHE A 198 0.92 13.33 -3.68
CA PHE A 198 0.98 12.23 -4.63
C PHE A 198 0.64 12.76 -6.03
N ARG A 199 1.25 12.18 -7.04
CA ARG A 199 0.87 12.41 -8.43
C ARG A 199 0.05 11.23 -8.95
N PHE A 200 -0.88 11.51 -9.82
CA PHE A 200 -1.54 10.48 -10.63
C PHE A 200 -0.51 9.90 -11.63
N SER A 201 -0.36 8.60 -11.65
CA SER A 201 0.59 7.90 -12.52
C SER A 201 -0.09 7.19 -13.67
N ALA A 202 -1.17 6.46 -13.39
CA ALA A 202 -1.93 5.69 -14.38
C ALA A 202 -3.31 5.31 -13.83
N GLU A 203 -4.20 4.89 -14.70
CA GLU A 203 -5.35 4.05 -14.33
C GLU A 203 -4.92 2.59 -14.37
N VAL A 204 -5.38 1.80 -13.40
CA VAL A 204 -5.13 0.37 -13.34
C VAL A 204 -6.44 -0.39 -13.13
N ASP A 205 -6.63 -1.44 -13.92
CA ASP A 205 -7.76 -2.34 -13.76
C ASP A 205 -7.37 -3.44 -12.79
N LEU A 206 -7.99 -3.43 -11.61
CA LEU A 206 -7.87 -4.46 -10.58
C LEU A 206 -9.10 -5.38 -10.64
N PRO A 207 -9.04 -6.58 -10.06
CA PRO A 207 -10.15 -7.54 -10.13
C PRO A 207 -11.47 -7.01 -9.58
N ASP A 208 -11.41 -6.13 -8.58
CA ASP A 208 -12.53 -5.58 -7.81
C ASP A 208 -12.87 -4.13 -8.17
N LYS A 209 -11.91 -3.39 -8.73
CA LYS A 209 -12.08 -1.95 -8.98
C LYS A 209 -11.20 -1.46 -10.12
N ARG A 210 -11.60 -0.33 -10.68
CA ARG A 210 -10.73 0.52 -11.51
C ARG A 210 -10.13 1.60 -10.63
N ALA A 211 -8.82 1.62 -10.51
CA ALA A 211 -8.11 2.45 -9.55
C ALA A 211 -7.22 3.52 -10.19
N ALA A 212 -7.03 4.62 -9.47
CA ALA A 212 -6.01 5.62 -9.76
C ALA A 212 -4.70 5.19 -9.10
N LEU A 213 -3.68 4.82 -9.85
CA LEU A 213 -2.35 4.61 -9.32
C LEU A 213 -1.74 5.95 -8.91
N MET A 214 -1.64 6.17 -7.61
CA MET A 214 -1.09 7.37 -6.99
C MET A 214 0.32 7.10 -6.49
N VAL A 215 1.26 7.99 -6.78
CA VAL A 215 2.68 7.82 -6.45
C VAL A 215 3.23 9.07 -5.78
N ARG A 216 3.90 8.91 -4.64
CA ARG A 216 4.69 9.95 -4.00
C ARG A 216 6.16 9.55 -4.00
N ASP A 217 6.96 10.19 -4.84
CA ASP A 217 8.37 9.89 -5.01
C ASP A 217 9.20 10.56 -3.91
N ARG A 218 10.18 9.84 -3.35
CA ARG A 218 11.16 10.37 -2.41
C ARG A 218 11.89 11.59 -2.95
N ALA A 219 12.32 11.53 -4.22
CA ALA A 219 13.07 12.61 -4.86
C ALA A 219 12.26 13.90 -5.04
N LEU A 220 10.91 13.80 -5.08
CA LEU A 220 10.01 14.92 -5.34
C LEU A 220 9.26 15.38 -4.09
N ARG A 221 9.44 14.74 -2.94
CA ARG A 221 8.62 14.99 -1.74
C ARG A 221 8.68 16.42 -1.19
N HIS A 222 9.74 17.16 -1.50
CA HIS A 222 9.93 18.54 -1.06
C HIS A 222 9.55 19.59 -2.12
N VAL A 223 9.16 19.14 -3.31
CA VAL A 223 8.80 20.00 -4.44
C VAL A 223 7.29 20.04 -4.63
N LEU A 224 6.60 19.01 -4.17
CA LEU A 224 5.15 18.81 -4.18
C LEU A 224 4.63 18.84 -2.74
#